data_cd5368db5341d494b62f229ad8b9aae2
#
_entry.id   cd5368db5341d494b62f229ad8b9aae2
#
_cell.length_a   1.000
_cell.length_b   1.000
_cell.length_c   1.000
_cell.angle_alpha   90.00
_cell.angle_beta   90.00
_cell.angle_gamma   90.00
#
_symmetry.space_group_name_H-M   'P 1'
#
loop_
_entity.id
_entity.type
_entity.pdbx_description
1 polymer ?
#
loop_
_entity_poly.entity_id
_entity_poly.type
_entity_poly.pdbx_seq_one_letter_code
_entity_poly.pdbx_strand_id
1 'polypeptide(L)'
;GGQAGTLIPPAFGLAGVNLSTWTGFGSLTYWNAYVASTQMHGKGTFFDARFSDKNQYPISAKNGSGNTRSTPDMVTAKLAALHFYQLAIPAPKPPEDSFDKAAAGRGQKLFDAKAKCATYHVPPLFTEPGWNMHTPAEIGIDSFQADRSPDRRYRTSPLKGLWTHQTGGFFHDGRFKT
;
A
#
# COMPACT_ATOMS: atom_id res chain seq x y z
N GLY A 1 24.41 4.19 -9.19
CA GLY A 1 22.97 4.46 -9.12
C GLY A 1 22.74 5.90 -8.67
N GLY A 2 21.83 6.59 -9.36
CA GLY A 2 21.44 7.95 -9.00
C GLY A 2 20.65 7.97 -7.69
N GLN A 3 20.68 9.08 -6.97
CA GLN A 3 19.79 9.33 -5.85
C GLN A 3 18.39 9.63 -6.40
N ALA A 4 17.38 8.95 -5.89
CA ALA A 4 15.98 9.19 -6.23
C ALA A 4 15.19 9.49 -4.96
N GLY A 5 14.36 10.54 -4.99
CA GLY A 5 13.37 10.79 -3.94
C GLY A 5 12.28 9.72 -3.98
N THR A 6 11.85 9.28 -2.83
CA THR A 6 10.70 8.38 -2.70
C THR A 6 9.53 9.13 -2.07
N LEU A 7 8.38 9.11 -2.73
CA LEU A 7 7.15 9.59 -2.13
C LEU A 7 6.74 8.63 -1.01
N ILE A 8 6.71 9.13 0.21
CA ILE A 8 6.26 8.35 1.37
C ILE A 8 4.74 8.35 1.37
N PRO A 9 4.09 7.19 1.20
CA PRO A 9 2.64 7.12 1.22
C PRO A 9 2.10 7.42 2.63
N PRO A 10 0.93 8.05 2.74
CA PRO A 10 0.34 8.35 4.03
C PRO A 10 -0.08 7.08 4.77
N ALA A 11 0.12 7.06 6.09
CA ALA A 11 -0.26 5.96 6.97
C ALA A 11 -1.54 6.27 7.75
N PHE A 12 -2.64 6.61 7.06
CA PHE A 12 -3.94 6.86 7.65
C PHE A 12 -5.04 6.05 6.97
N GLY A 13 -6.18 5.88 7.64
CA GLY A 13 -7.36 5.20 7.08
C GLY A 13 -7.12 3.72 6.77
N LEU A 14 -6.16 3.09 7.46
CA LEU A 14 -5.71 1.72 7.20
C LEU A 14 -6.56 0.65 7.87
N ALA A 15 -7.47 1.03 8.79
CA ALA A 15 -8.38 0.06 9.43
C ALA A 15 -9.20 -0.69 8.36
N GLY A 16 -9.11 -2.02 8.36
CA GLY A 16 -9.78 -2.89 7.40
C GLY A 16 -9.05 -3.07 6.06
N VAL A 17 -7.91 -2.40 5.85
CA VAL A 17 -7.09 -2.53 4.65
C VAL A 17 -5.99 -3.58 4.88
N ASN A 18 -6.06 -4.71 4.20
CA ASN A 18 -5.17 -5.83 4.44
C ASN A 18 -3.87 -5.76 3.63
N LEU A 19 -3.96 -5.33 2.37
CA LEU A 19 -2.85 -5.32 1.43
C LEU A 19 -2.19 -3.95 1.37
N SER A 20 -0.87 -3.93 1.20
CA SER A 20 -0.06 -2.72 1.05
C SER A 20 0.58 -2.66 -0.34
N THR A 21 1.14 -1.50 -0.70
CA THR A 21 1.74 -1.20 -2.01
C THR A 21 0.74 -1.31 -3.18
N TRP A 22 1.11 -0.89 -4.39
CA TRP A 22 0.29 -1.03 -5.59
C TRP A 22 0.00 -2.51 -5.94
N THR A 23 0.98 -3.37 -5.70
CA THR A 23 0.95 -4.78 -6.05
C THR A 23 0.39 -5.68 -4.94
N GLY A 24 -0.14 -5.11 -3.87
CA GLY A 24 -0.66 -5.91 -2.75
C GLY A 24 0.41 -6.68 -1.97
N PHE A 25 1.68 -6.36 -2.18
CA PHE A 25 2.77 -7.10 -1.55
C PHE A 25 2.87 -6.78 -0.06
N GLY A 26 2.52 -7.75 0.75
CA GLY A 26 2.57 -7.66 2.20
C GLY A 26 1.43 -6.86 2.84
N SER A 27 1.29 -7.03 4.12
CA SER A 27 0.38 -6.26 4.98
C SER A 27 1.14 -5.15 5.71
N LEU A 28 0.41 -4.29 6.42
CA LEU A 28 1.01 -3.28 7.29
C LEU A 28 1.95 -3.94 8.34
N THR A 29 1.53 -5.03 8.95
CA THR A 29 2.35 -5.78 9.92
C THR A 29 3.63 -6.33 9.30
N TYR A 30 3.53 -6.89 8.09
CA TYR A 30 4.67 -7.37 7.33
C TYR A 30 5.70 -6.26 7.09
N TRP A 31 5.25 -5.11 6.59
CA TRP A 31 6.13 -3.99 6.29
C TRP A 31 6.72 -3.36 7.55
N ASN A 32 5.98 -3.29 8.66
CA ASN A 32 6.51 -2.82 9.93
C ASN A 32 7.70 -3.68 10.39
N ALA A 33 7.56 -5.00 10.33
CA ALA A 33 8.65 -5.91 10.69
C ALA A 33 9.85 -5.80 9.75
N TYR A 34 9.58 -5.78 8.43
CA TYR A 34 10.62 -5.67 7.41
C TYR A 34 11.43 -4.37 7.56
N VAL A 35 10.75 -3.23 7.53
CA VAL A 35 11.40 -1.92 7.57
C VAL A 35 12.18 -1.72 8.85
N ALA A 36 11.57 -2.04 10.00
CA ALA A 36 12.25 -1.86 11.29
C ALA A 36 13.51 -2.73 11.42
N SER A 37 13.46 -3.98 10.93
CA SER A 37 14.56 -4.93 11.11
C SER A 37 15.63 -4.85 10.02
N THR A 38 15.29 -4.41 8.80
CA THR A 38 16.21 -4.44 7.65
C THR A 38 16.64 -3.05 7.18
N GLN A 39 15.73 -2.08 7.16
CA GLN A 39 16.00 -0.75 6.60
C GLN A 39 16.39 0.27 7.69
N MET A 40 15.79 0.17 8.87
CA MET A 40 16.07 1.07 10.00
C MET A 40 17.14 0.54 10.96
N HIS A 41 17.80 -0.56 10.60
CA HIS A 41 18.84 -1.19 11.42
C HIS A 41 18.40 -1.58 12.85
N GLY A 42 17.11 -1.82 13.04
CA GLY A 42 16.58 -2.30 14.31
C GLY A 42 17.01 -3.75 14.59
N LYS A 43 17.28 -4.03 15.87
CA LYS A 43 17.56 -5.40 16.31
C LYS A 43 16.24 -6.17 16.42
N GLY A 44 15.76 -6.72 15.32
CA GLY A 44 14.48 -7.41 15.23
C GLY A 44 14.55 -8.74 14.50
N THR A 45 13.38 -9.33 14.28
CA THR A 45 13.22 -10.56 13.51
C THR A 45 12.32 -10.28 12.31
N PHE A 46 12.78 -10.72 11.14
CA PHE A 46 12.00 -10.73 9.91
C PHE A 46 12.33 -11.98 9.09
N PHE A 47 11.30 -12.64 8.57
CA PHE A 47 11.46 -13.81 7.72
C PHE A 47 10.48 -13.79 6.55
N ASP A 48 11.02 -13.93 5.34
CA ASP A 48 10.27 -14.20 4.12
C ASP A 48 11.12 -15.06 3.18
N ALA A 49 10.72 -16.30 3.01
CA ALA A 49 11.44 -17.28 2.17
C ALA A 49 11.53 -16.86 0.69
N ARG A 50 10.57 -16.05 0.21
CA ARG A 50 10.56 -15.57 -1.20
C ARG A 50 11.81 -14.77 -1.54
N PHE A 51 12.36 -14.03 -0.59
CA PHE A 51 13.58 -13.25 -0.78
C PHE A 51 14.86 -14.07 -0.94
N SER A 52 14.76 -15.38 -0.78
CA SER A 52 15.85 -16.32 -1.09
C SER A 52 15.91 -16.75 -2.55
N ASP A 53 14.91 -16.39 -3.35
CA ASP A 53 14.91 -16.66 -4.80
C ASP A 53 15.94 -15.76 -5.52
N LYS A 54 17.01 -16.40 -5.98
CA LYS A 54 18.12 -15.73 -6.67
C LYS A 54 17.72 -15.17 -8.04
N ASN A 55 16.70 -15.71 -8.67
CA ASN A 55 16.23 -15.26 -9.98
C ASN A 55 15.38 -14.02 -9.86
N GLN A 56 14.47 -13.99 -8.90
CA GLN A 56 13.55 -12.86 -8.71
C GLN A 56 14.18 -11.76 -7.83
N TYR A 57 14.93 -12.14 -6.79
CA TYR A 57 15.50 -11.20 -5.80
C TYR A 57 17.01 -11.43 -5.57
N PRO A 58 17.86 -11.29 -6.61
CA PRO A 58 19.27 -11.66 -6.52
C PRO A 58 20.04 -10.92 -5.42
N ILE A 59 19.75 -9.63 -5.22
CA ILE A 59 20.41 -8.81 -4.19
C ILE A 59 19.97 -9.23 -2.78
N SER A 60 18.68 -9.43 -2.59
CA SER A 60 18.12 -9.86 -1.31
C SER A 60 18.61 -11.25 -0.91
N ALA A 61 18.61 -12.19 -1.85
CA ALA A 61 19.12 -13.53 -1.64
C ALA A 61 20.61 -13.53 -1.27
N LYS A 62 21.41 -12.70 -1.96
CA LYS A 62 22.84 -12.55 -1.65
C LYS A 62 23.08 -11.99 -0.23
N ASN A 63 22.28 -11.03 0.18
CA ASN A 63 22.44 -10.33 1.46
C ASN A 63 21.72 -11.02 2.63
N GLY A 64 20.96 -12.08 2.38
CA GLY A 64 20.16 -12.76 3.42
C GLY A 64 19.03 -11.91 3.99
N SER A 65 18.55 -10.89 3.23
CA SER A 65 17.55 -9.91 3.73
C SER A 65 16.22 -10.55 4.11
N GLY A 66 15.92 -11.73 3.60
CA GLY A 66 14.71 -12.49 3.92
C GLY A 66 14.79 -13.30 5.22
N ASN A 67 15.90 -13.27 5.95
CA ASN A 67 16.07 -14.01 7.19
C ASN A 67 16.95 -13.23 8.18
N THR A 68 16.38 -12.20 8.75
CA THR A 68 17.03 -11.37 9.77
C THR A 68 16.58 -11.82 11.15
N ARG A 69 17.54 -12.13 12.04
CA ARG A 69 17.28 -12.54 13.42
C ARG A 69 18.30 -11.90 14.34
N SER A 70 17.81 -11.10 15.27
CA SER A 70 18.67 -10.45 16.28
C SER A 70 18.48 -11.08 17.65
N THR A 71 19.57 -11.18 18.40
CA THR A 71 19.54 -11.60 19.81
C THR A 71 20.25 -10.55 20.66
N PRO A 72 19.58 -9.86 21.59
CA PRO A 72 18.14 -9.91 21.83
C PRO A 72 17.33 -9.26 20.70
N ASP A 73 16.07 -9.72 20.50
CA ASP A 73 15.10 -9.03 19.66
C ASP A 73 14.49 -7.85 20.42
N MET A 74 14.69 -6.65 19.92
CA MET A 74 14.23 -5.40 20.53
C MET A 74 13.09 -4.73 19.76
N VAL A 75 12.63 -5.34 18.67
CA VAL A 75 11.62 -4.79 17.75
C VAL A 75 10.29 -5.51 17.87
N THR A 76 10.29 -6.83 17.75
CA THR A 76 9.06 -7.63 17.57
C THR A 76 8.00 -7.37 18.63
N ALA A 77 8.39 -7.26 19.90
CA ALA A 77 7.46 -6.99 21.00
C ALA A 77 6.73 -5.63 20.90
N LYS A 78 7.26 -4.68 20.12
CA LYS A 78 6.70 -3.34 19.94
C LYS A 78 5.77 -3.24 18.73
N LEU A 79 5.85 -4.20 17.81
CA LEU A 79 5.13 -4.13 16.52
C LEU A 79 3.61 -4.17 16.70
N ALA A 80 3.12 -4.88 17.68
CA ALA A 80 1.68 -4.94 17.95
C ALA A 80 1.12 -3.56 18.34
N ALA A 81 1.81 -2.83 19.21
CA ALA A 81 1.41 -1.48 19.60
C ALA A 81 1.51 -0.47 18.44
N LEU A 82 2.58 -0.56 17.65
CA LEU A 82 2.75 0.26 16.45
C LEU A 82 1.63 0.00 15.44
N HIS A 83 1.31 -1.26 15.18
CA HIS A 83 0.24 -1.65 14.27
C HIS A 83 -1.12 -1.11 14.73
N PHE A 84 -1.45 -1.28 16.01
CA PHE A 84 -2.68 -0.73 16.59
C PHE A 84 -2.76 0.79 16.43
N TYR A 85 -1.68 1.50 16.72
CA TYR A 85 -1.60 2.95 16.55
C TYR A 85 -1.85 3.36 15.09
N GLN A 86 -1.20 2.72 14.12
CA GLN A 86 -1.38 3.03 12.71
C GLN A 86 -2.82 2.77 12.22
N LEU A 87 -3.46 1.69 12.69
CA LEU A 87 -4.86 1.42 12.36
C LEU A 87 -5.83 2.42 13.00
N ALA A 88 -5.46 3.03 14.12
CA ALA A 88 -6.28 4.02 14.80
C ALA A 88 -6.25 5.40 14.15
N ILE A 89 -5.31 5.68 13.23
CA ILE A 89 -5.21 6.97 12.55
C ILE A 89 -6.32 7.09 11.49
N PRO A 90 -7.30 7.98 11.68
CA PRO A 90 -8.38 8.15 10.71
C PRO A 90 -7.85 8.84 9.45
N ALA A 91 -8.47 8.56 8.30
CA ALA A 91 -8.22 9.34 7.11
C ALA A 91 -8.74 10.78 7.32
N PRO A 92 -7.95 11.80 6.98
CA PRO A 92 -8.38 13.20 7.13
C PRO A 92 -9.55 13.50 6.20
N LYS A 93 -10.50 14.28 6.70
CA LYS A 93 -11.62 14.78 5.89
C LYS A 93 -11.22 16.08 5.21
N PRO A 94 -11.66 16.34 3.97
CA PRO A 94 -11.44 17.63 3.34
C PRO A 94 -12.17 18.73 4.13
N PRO A 95 -11.64 19.96 4.19
CA PRO A 95 -12.39 21.10 4.74
C PRO A 95 -13.75 21.27 4.05
N GLU A 96 -14.78 21.62 4.80
CA GLU A 96 -16.15 21.67 4.26
C GLU A 96 -16.32 22.59 3.07
N ASP A 97 -15.58 23.70 3.05
CA ASP A 97 -15.65 24.71 1.99
C ASP A 97 -14.64 24.50 0.86
N SER A 98 -13.90 23.37 0.86
CA SER A 98 -12.86 23.10 -0.13
C SER A 98 -13.39 22.44 -1.42
N PHE A 99 -14.67 22.10 -1.49
CA PHE A 99 -15.29 21.41 -2.64
C PHE A 99 -16.77 21.75 -2.81
N ASP A 100 -17.28 21.65 -4.03
CA ASP A 100 -18.72 21.80 -4.35
C ASP A 100 -19.48 20.55 -3.86
N LYS A 101 -20.27 20.70 -2.80
CA LYS A 101 -21.09 19.63 -2.20
C LYS A 101 -22.12 19.06 -3.20
N ALA A 102 -22.69 19.90 -4.06
CA ALA A 102 -23.67 19.45 -5.05
C ALA A 102 -22.99 18.62 -6.15
N ALA A 103 -21.81 19.05 -6.61
CA ALA A 103 -20.99 18.27 -7.55
C ALA A 103 -20.53 16.94 -6.92
N ALA A 104 -20.11 16.94 -5.67
CA ALA A 104 -19.74 15.73 -4.95
C ALA A 104 -20.91 14.73 -4.86
N GLY A 105 -22.13 15.19 -4.56
CA GLY A 105 -23.33 14.34 -4.56
C GLY A 105 -23.67 13.76 -5.93
N ARG A 106 -23.47 14.52 -7.01
CA ARG A 106 -23.60 13.98 -8.37
C ARG A 106 -22.51 12.95 -8.67
N GLY A 107 -21.27 13.23 -8.26
CA GLY A 107 -20.12 12.33 -8.40
C GLY A 107 -20.32 11.00 -7.68
N GLN A 108 -20.87 11.03 -6.46
CA GLN A 108 -21.19 9.81 -5.70
C GLN A 108 -22.16 8.91 -6.48
N LYS A 109 -23.23 9.47 -7.04
CA LYS A 109 -24.19 8.69 -7.85
C LYS A 109 -23.54 8.04 -9.06
N LEU A 110 -22.59 8.73 -9.71
CA LEU A 110 -21.82 8.17 -10.82
C LEU A 110 -20.88 7.06 -10.35
N PHE A 111 -20.19 7.26 -9.24
CA PHE A 111 -19.27 6.32 -8.61
C PHE A 111 -19.96 5.00 -8.25
N ASP A 112 -21.14 5.10 -7.63
CA ASP A 112 -21.90 3.95 -7.16
C ASP A 112 -22.60 3.16 -8.29
N ALA A 113 -22.91 3.82 -9.40
CA ALA A 113 -23.74 3.24 -10.46
C ALA A 113 -23.05 3.23 -11.84
N LYS A 114 -23.19 4.30 -12.63
CA LYS A 114 -22.80 4.33 -14.05
C LYS A 114 -21.31 4.08 -14.27
N ALA A 115 -20.45 4.66 -13.43
CA ALA A 115 -19.00 4.52 -13.54
C ALA A 115 -18.47 3.20 -12.97
N LYS A 116 -19.30 2.45 -12.21
CA LYS A 116 -18.96 1.15 -11.59
C LYS A 116 -17.72 1.18 -10.68
N CYS A 117 -17.32 2.35 -10.19
CA CYS A 117 -16.11 2.48 -9.37
C CYS A 117 -16.25 1.72 -8.04
N ALA A 118 -17.45 1.72 -7.45
CA ALA A 118 -17.74 1.01 -6.21
C ALA A 118 -17.65 -0.52 -6.33
N THR A 119 -17.54 -1.08 -7.53
CA THR A 119 -17.30 -2.52 -7.74
C THR A 119 -15.94 -2.94 -7.16
N TYR A 120 -14.94 -2.08 -7.30
CA TYR A 120 -13.59 -2.28 -6.79
C TYR A 120 -13.31 -1.43 -5.54
N HIS A 121 -13.67 -0.15 -5.58
CA HIS A 121 -13.50 0.76 -4.45
C HIS A 121 -14.71 0.70 -3.50
N VAL A 122 -14.87 -0.43 -2.83
CA VAL A 122 -16.04 -0.78 -2.03
C VAL A 122 -16.16 0.09 -0.76
N PRO A 123 -17.26 0.84 -0.57
CA PRO A 123 -17.51 1.56 0.68
C PRO A 123 -17.69 0.57 1.87
N PRO A 124 -17.34 0.95 3.10
CA PRO A 124 -16.78 2.24 3.53
C PRO A 124 -15.25 2.31 3.43
N LEU A 125 -14.59 1.27 2.96
CA LEU A 125 -13.13 1.21 2.85
C LEU A 125 -12.62 1.97 1.62
N PHE A 126 -13.41 2.04 0.56
CA PHE A 126 -13.03 2.54 -0.76
C PHE A 126 -11.80 1.82 -1.33
N THR A 127 -11.70 0.55 -1.01
CA THR A 127 -10.85 -0.50 -1.57
C THR A 127 -11.56 -1.83 -1.40
N GLU A 128 -11.10 -2.88 -2.04
CA GLU A 128 -11.65 -4.21 -1.82
C GLU A 128 -11.22 -4.74 -0.45
N PRO A 129 -12.15 -5.34 0.29
CA PRO A 129 -11.82 -6.03 1.54
C PRO A 129 -11.06 -7.33 1.27
N GLY A 130 -10.30 -7.78 2.26
CA GLY A 130 -9.60 -9.07 2.19
C GLY A 130 -8.33 -9.02 1.35
N TRP A 131 -8.12 -10.06 0.54
CA TRP A 131 -6.87 -10.36 -0.17
C TRP A 131 -7.05 -10.39 -1.68
N ASN A 132 -8.13 -9.81 -2.19
CA ASN A 132 -8.41 -9.81 -3.62
C ASN A 132 -7.41 -8.96 -4.40
N MET A 133 -6.95 -9.48 -5.53
CA MET A 133 -5.98 -8.82 -6.41
C MET A 133 -6.31 -9.14 -7.87
N HIS A 134 -5.99 -8.21 -8.76
CA HIS A 134 -6.34 -8.24 -10.16
C HIS A 134 -5.11 -8.37 -11.06
N THR A 135 -5.25 -9.09 -12.17
CA THR A 135 -4.21 -9.10 -13.19
C THR A 135 -4.16 -7.77 -13.94
N PRO A 136 -2.99 -7.36 -14.46
CA PRO A 136 -2.89 -6.16 -15.30
C PRO A 136 -3.87 -6.13 -16.45
N ALA A 137 -4.08 -7.26 -17.11
CA ALA A 137 -5.02 -7.40 -18.24
C ALA A 137 -6.47 -7.18 -17.83
N GLU A 138 -6.88 -7.68 -16.65
CA GLU A 138 -8.24 -7.51 -16.12
C GLU A 138 -8.60 -6.04 -15.89
N ILE A 139 -7.66 -5.25 -15.41
CA ILE A 139 -7.88 -3.83 -15.08
C ILE A 139 -7.33 -2.85 -16.12
N GLY A 140 -6.81 -3.37 -17.25
CA GLY A 140 -6.40 -2.56 -18.39
C GLY A 140 -5.19 -1.67 -18.15
N ILE A 141 -4.23 -2.10 -17.31
CA ILE A 141 -2.98 -1.36 -17.06
C ILE A 141 -1.76 -2.20 -17.45
N ASP A 142 -0.59 -1.56 -17.53
CA ASP A 142 0.66 -2.25 -17.79
C ASP A 142 1.08 -3.19 -16.65
N SER A 143 1.93 -4.15 -16.96
CA SER A 143 2.40 -5.16 -16.00
C SER A 143 3.71 -4.79 -15.31
N PHE A 144 4.27 -3.60 -15.57
CA PHE A 144 5.63 -3.24 -15.15
C PHE A 144 5.91 -3.47 -13.66
N GLN A 145 5.02 -3.00 -12.78
CA GLN A 145 5.18 -3.21 -11.34
C GLN A 145 4.74 -4.62 -10.92
N ALA A 146 3.67 -5.13 -11.52
CA ALA A 146 3.15 -6.47 -11.23
C ALA A 146 4.20 -7.55 -11.51
N ASP A 147 4.90 -7.48 -12.65
CA ASP A 147 5.95 -8.44 -13.03
C ASP A 147 7.13 -8.49 -12.04
N ARG A 148 7.27 -7.44 -11.22
CA ARG A 148 8.30 -7.32 -10.17
C ARG A 148 7.82 -7.71 -8.79
N SER A 149 6.55 -8.10 -8.66
CA SER A 149 5.96 -8.55 -7.41
C SER A 149 5.79 -10.07 -7.40
N PRO A 150 5.73 -10.70 -6.22
CA PRO A 150 5.58 -12.16 -6.12
C PRO A 150 4.32 -12.68 -6.79
N ASP A 151 3.21 -11.95 -6.66
CA ASP A 151 1.89 -12.40 -7.09
C ASP A 151 1.54 -11.94 -8.52
N ARG A 152 2.36 -11.07 -9.11
CA ARG A 152 2.17 -10.49 -10.46
C ARG A 152 0.79 -9.87 -10.66
N ARG A 153 0.27 -9.22 -9.62
CA ARG A 153 -1.06 -8.64 -9.56
C ARG A 153 -1.03 -7.26 -8.94
N TYR A 154 -2.13 -6.55 -9.10
CA TYR A 154 -2.40 -5.27 -8.44
C TYR A 154 -3.54 -5.41 -7.44
N ARG A 155 -3.47 -4.67 -6.35
CA ARG A 155 -4.62 -4.47 -5.46
C ARG A 155 -5.41 -3.25 -5.87
N THR A 156 -6.66 -3.17 -5.45
CA THR A 156 -7.43 -1.94 -5.50
C THR A 156 -6.92 -0.95 -4.45
N SER A 157 -6.37 0.18 -4.88
CA SER A 157 -5.82 1.19 -3.97
C SER A 157 -6.91 1.91 -3.20
N PRO A 158 -6.76 2.14 -1.88
CA PRO A 158 -7.72 2.90 -1.09
C PRO A 158 -7.83 4.35 -1.57
N LEU A 159 -9.06 4.87 -1.60
CA LEU A 159 -9.32 6.27 -1.98
C LEU A 159 -9.54 7.20 -0.78
N LYS A 160 -9.55 6.68 0.45
CA LYS A 160 -9.70 7.49 1.65
C LYS A 160 -8.59 8.52 1.78
N GLY A 161 -8.96 9.77 2.01
CA GLY A 161 -8.01 10.86 2.19
C GLY A 161 -7.26 11.26 0.91
N LEU A 162 -7.71 10.83 -0.27
CA LEU A 162 -7.04 11.07 -1.56
C LEU A 162 -6.84 12.58 -1.85
N TRP A 163 -7.68 13.44 -1.31
CA TRP A 163 -7.55 14.90 -1.43
C TRP A 163 -6.22 15.45 -0.86
N THR A 164 -5.57 14.72 0.04
CA THR A 164 -4.24 15.11 0.57
C THR A 164 -3.10 14.77 -0.39
N HIS A 165 -3.36 14.00 -1.44
CA HIS A 165 -2.36 13.60 -2.42
C HIS A 165 -2.11 14.73 -3.42
N GLN A 166 -1.07 15.52 -3.20
CA GLN A 166 -0.79 16.74 -3.98
C GLN A 166 0.49 16.67 -4.81
N THR A 167 1.24 15.59 -4.70
CA THR A 167 2.51 15.39 -5.42
C THR A 167 2.62 13.98 -5.98
N GLY A 168 3.41 13.80 -7.03
CA GLY A 168 3.65 12.49 -7.63
C GLY A 168 2.62 12.03 -8.66
N GLY A 169 1.50 12.79 -8.82
CA GLY A 169 0.43 12.43 -9.75
C GLY A 169 -0.45 11.27 -9.26
N PHE A 170 -1.51 10.99 -10.01
CA PHE A 170 -2.45 9.92 -9.74
C PHE A 170 -2.22 8.75 -10.70
N PHE A 171 -2.83 7.62 -10.40
CA PHE A 171 -2.60 6.33 -11.03
C PHE A 171 -1.26 5.70 -10.62
N HIS A 172 -1.03 4.43 -10.96
CA HIS A 172 0.15 3.67 -10.52
C HIS A 172 1.48 4.23 -11.06
N ASP A 173 1.45 5.01 -12.13
CA ASP A 173 2.62 5.62 -12.79
C ASP A 173 2.66 7.15 -12.71
N GLY A 174 1.70 7.76 -12.01
CA GLY A 174 1.62 9.21 -11.84
C GLY A 174 1.25 10.01 -13.09
N ARG A 175 0.69 9.36 -14.13
CA ARG A 175 0.38 10.01 -15.42
C ARG A 175 -0.68 11.09 -15.35
N PHE A 176 -1.55 11.05 -14.36
CA PHE A 176 -2.61 12.05 -14.18
C PHE A 176 -2.21 13.04 -13.10
N LYS A 177 -2.31 14.32 -13.37
CA LYS A 177 -1.95 15.38 -12.43
C LYS A 177 -3.11 15.78 -11.52
N THR A 178 -4.33 15.57 -11.96
CA THR A 178 -5.57 15.90 -11.26
C THR A 178 -6.63 14.83 -11.56
#